data_97bb6be39a186d9d33100cf6481b6c7c
#
_entry.id   97bb6be39a186d9d33100cf6481b6c7c
#
_cell.length_a   1.000
_cell.length_b   1.000
_cell.length_c   1.000
_cell.angle_alpha   90.00
_cell.angle_beta   90.00
_cell.angle_gamma   90.00
#
_symmetry.space_group_name_H-M   'P 1'
#
loop_
_entity.id
_entity.type
_entity.pdbx_description
1 polymer ?
#
loop_
_entity_poly.entity_id
_entity_poly.type
_entity_poly.pdbx_seq_one_letter_code
_entity_poly.pdbx_strand_id
1 'polypeptide(L)'
;SKFIGNPFSLAVHAGTDALHLALLLAGVKPGDEVISTAMTAEPTNTTIAMTGARVVWGDVNPRNGLLDPFSVRSLINERTKAIVVVHYAGMVCDMEEFNRIAHDFKIPVIEDAAHALGAKFNGQLIGSNSPYTLFSLQAIKHVTTVDGGFLCVGNQKDYEKARLKRWFGLDKTKSRLENDIQEVGFKYGMNNVTATIGLVQMRYLEEVLGRFISNGKYYDEHLKNISGVELVEYSKNT
;
A
#
# COMPACT_ATOMS: atom_id res chain seq x y z
N SER A 1 -11.59 -1.77 8.75
CA SER A 1 -11.24 -0.80 9.80
C SER A 1 -10.99 -1.43 11.16
N LYS A 2 -11.87 -2.33 11.66
CA LYS A 2 -11.70 -2.92 13.01
C LYS A 2 -10.37 -3.64 13.20
N PHE A 3 -9.91 -4.42 12.21
CA PHE A 3 -8.66 -5.17 12.32
C PHE A 3 -7.43 -4.23 12.33
N ILE A 4 -7.34 -3.31 11.38
CA ILE A 4 -6.19 -2.38 11.26
C ILE A 4 -6.21 -1.31 12.36
N GLY A 5 -7.37 -0.99 12.94
CA GLY A 5 -7.53 0.13 13.88
C GLY A 5 -7.68 1.50 13.20
N ASN A 6 -7.72 1.57 11.86
CA ASN A 6 -7.88 2.82 11.13
C ASN A 6 -9.35 3.04 10.73
N PRO A 7 -10.04 4.10 11.21
CA PRO A 7 -11.43 4.37 10.88
C PRO A 7 -11.62 4.80 9.41
N PHE A 8 -10.58 5.30 8.77
CA PHE A 8 -10.60 5.82 7.42
C PHE A 8 -10.14 4.77 6.38
N SER A 9 -10.73 3.58 6.46
CA SER A 9 -10.45 2.47 5.55
C SER A 9 -11.55 2.34 4.49
N LEU A 10 -11.18 2.26 3.22
CA LEU A 10 -12.07 2.28 2.07
C LEU A 10 -11.88 1.02 1.21
N ALA A 11 -12.88 0.14 1.12
CA ALA A 11 -12.83 -1.03 0.24
C ALA A 11 -12.94 -0.65 -1.23
N VAL A 12 -12.09 -1.24 -2.08
CA VAL A 12 -12.02 -1.01 -3.52
C VAL A 12 -11.99 -2.33 -4.29
N HIS A 13 -12.16 -2.26 -5.61
CA HIS A 13 -12.25 -3.43 -6.48
C HIS A 13 -10.90 -4.18 -6.62
N ALA A 14 -9.77 -3.46 -6.55
CA ALA A 14 -8.40 -4.04 -6.63
C ALA A 14 -7.39 -3.24 -5.80
N GLY A 15 -6.25 -3.85 -5.44
CA GLY A 15 -5.11 -3.12 -4.85
C GLY A 15 -4.58 -2.01 -5.76
N THR A 16 -4.60 -2.22 -7.08
CA THR A 16 -4.25 -1.23 -8.09
C THR A 16 -5.13 0.03 -8.01
N ASP A 17 -6.44 -0.15 -7.81
CA ASP A 17 -7.37 0.97 -7.62
C ASP A 17 -7.07 1.76 -6.35
N ALA A 18 -6.70 1.06 -5.27
CA ALA A 18 -6.29 1.68 -4.01
C ALA A 18 -5.04 2.54 -4.19
N LEU A 19 -4.03 2.03 -4.92
CA LEU A 19 -2.80 2.77 -5.21
C LEU A 19 -3.08 3.99 -6.08
N HIS A 20 -3.88 3.84 -7.13
CA HIS A 20 -4.26 4.97 -7.99
C HIS A 20 -4.97 6.06 -7.20
N LEU A 21 -5.93 5.69 -6.33
CA LEU A 21 -6.58 6.66 -5.44
C LEU A 21 -5.58 7.34 -4.51
N ALA A 22 -4.64 6.61 -3.91
CA ALA A 22 -3.60 7.17 -3.04
C ALA A 22 -2.74 8.22 -3.78
N LEU A 23 -2.29 7.90 -5.00
CA LEU A 23 -1.52 8.83 -5.84
C LEU A 23 -2.32 10.11 -6.17
N LEU A 24 -3.60 9.97 -6.52
CA LEU A 24 -4.48 11.11 -6.79
C LEU A 24 -4.74 11.97 -5.53
N LEU A 25 -4.89 11.33 -4.37
CA LEU A 25 -5.05 12.03 -3.08
C LEU A 25 -3.77 12.75 -2.67
N ALA A 26 -2.61 12.16 -2.92
CA ALA A 26 -1.30 12.79 -2.76
C ALA A 26 -1.07 13.97 -3.73
N GLY A 27 -1.98 14.17 -4.68
CA GLY A 27 -1.94 15.27 -5.65
C GLY A 27 -0.97 15.07 -6.81
N VAL A 28 -0.62 13.81 -7.11
CA VAL A 28 0.22 13.45 -8.27
C VAL A 28 -0.51 13.81 -9.56
N LYS A 29 0.20 14.43 -10.51
CA LYS A 29 -0.30 14.94 -11.79
C LYS A 29 0.66 14.60 -12.93
N PRO A 30 0.21 14.71 -14.19
CA PRO A 30 1.12 14.61 -15.33
C PRO A 30 2.29 15.58 -15.22
N GLY A 31 3.51 15.06 -15.45
CA GLY A 31 4.77 15.80 -15.35
C GLY A 31 5.45 15.75 -13.98
N ASP A 32 4.75 15.32 -12.92
CA ASP A 32 5.37 15.06 -11.62
C ASP A 32 6.27 13.82 -11.67
N GLU A 33 7.08 13.65 -10.64
CA GLU A 33 7.91 12.47 -10.40
C GLU A 33 7.46 11.76 -9.13
N VAL A 34 7.43 10.43 -9.20
CA VAL A 34 7.17 9.57 -8.05
C VAL A 34 8.34 8.61 -7.90
N ILE A 35 9.00 8.66 -6.74
CA ILE A 35 10.10 7.72 -6.45
C ILE A 35 9.48 6.40 -6.01
N SER A 36 9.96 5.30 -6.63
CA SER A 36 9.52 3.94 -6.34
C SER A 36 10.67 2.96 -6.59
N THR A 37 10.43 1.67 -6.44
CA THR A 37 11.40 0.60 -6.65
C THR A 37 11.07 -0.26 -7.87
N ALA A 38 12.10 -0.84 -8.51
CA ALA A 38 11.93 -1.90 -9.50
C ALA A 38 11.62 -3.27 -8.85
N MET A 39 11.92 -3.44 -7.55
CA MET A 39 11.64 -4.66 -6.79
C MET A 39 10.19 -4.65 -6.29
N THR A 40 9.27 -4.88 -7.22
CA THR A 40 7.83 -4.92 -6.97
C THR A 40 7.09 -5.61 -8.12
N ALA A 41 5.80 -5.87 -7.96
CA ALA A 41 4.92 -6.28 -9.05
C ALA A 41 4.59 -5.08 -9.97
N GLU A 42 4.27 -5.37 -11.24
CA GLU A 42 3.99 -4.36 -12.27
C GLU A 42 2.95 -3.31 -11.86
N PRO A 43 1.85 -3.66 -11.15
CA PRO A 43 0.81 -2.69 -10.80
C PRO A 43 1.34 -1.47 -10.03
N THR A 44 2.37 -1.61 -9.21
CA THR A 44 2.93 -0.49 -8.45
C THR A 44 3.40 0.64 -9.39
N ASN A 45 4.22 0.31 -10.36
CA ASN A 45 4.84 1.31 -11.24
C ASN A 45 3.96 1.70 -12.43
N THR A 46 3.16 0.76 -12.94
CA THR A 46 2.17 1.08 -14.00
C THR A 46 1.10 2.03 -13.49
N THR A 47 0.70 1.91 -12.23
CA THR A 47 -0.28 2.84 -11.62
C THR A 47 0.28 4.27 -11.50
N ILE A 48 1.58 4.43 -11.19
CA ILE A 48 2.25 5.73 -11.24
C ILE A 48 2.16 6.32 -12.65
N ALA A 49 2.52 5.52 -13.66
CA ALA A 49 2.45 5.94 -15.07
C ALA A 49 1.02 6.31 -15.51
N MET A 50 -0.01 5.64 -14.99
CA MET A 50 -1.43 5.97 -15.27
C MET A 50 -1.80 7.39 -14.82
N THR A 51 -1.13 7.98 -13.85
CA THR A 51 -1.34 9.38 -13.45
C THR A 51 -0.70 10.39 -14.41
N GLY A 52 0.11 9.92 -15.38
CA GLY A 52 0.95 10.76 -16.22
C GLY A 52 2.25 11.23 -15.56
N ALA A 53 2.52 10.77 -14.35
CA ALA A 53 3.79 11.02 -13.66
C ALA A 53 4.89 10.07 -14.16
N ARG A 54 6.14 10.48 -13.97
CA ARG A 54 7.33 9.69 -14.27
C ARG A 54 7.74 8.89 -13.02
N VAL A 55 8.02 7.60 -13.20
CA VAL A 55 8.66 6.79 -12.16
C VAL A 55 10.14 7.17 -12.08
N VAL A 56 10.62 7.44 -10.88
CA VAL A 56 12.06 7.60 -10.57
C VAL A 56 12.47 6.40 -9.73
N TRP A 57 13.46 5.67 -10.23
CA TRP A 57 13.88 4.39 -9.65
C TRP A 57 14.83 4.61 -8.47
N GLY A 58 14.37 4.33 -7.26
CA GLY A 58 15.20 4.18 -6.09
C GLY A 58 15.81 2.76 -6.05
N ASP A 59 17.04 2.70 -5.59
CA ASP A 59 17.74 1.43 -5.40
C ASP A 59 17.23 0.71 -4.15
N VAL A 60 17.53 -0.56 -4.02
CA VAL A 60 17.14 -1.40 -2.89
C VAL A 60 18.34 -1.75 -2.02
N ASN A 61 18.09 -1.95 -0.73
CA ASN A 61 19.07 -2.53 0.16
C ASN A 61 19.35 -3.99 -0.27
N PRO A 62 20.60 -4.36 -0.62
CA PRO A 62 20.92 -5.68 -1.14
C PRO A 62 20.67 -6.83 -0.14
N ARG A 63 20.58 -6.52 1.17
CA ARG A 63 20.37 -7.53 2.22
C ARG A 63 18.91 -7.96 2.36
N ASN A 64 17.94 -7.11 1.95
CA ASN A 64 16.53 -7.42 2.13
C ASN A 64 15.65 -7.08 0.91
N GLY A 65 16.21 -6.45 -0.14
CA GLY A 65 15.45 -6.08 -1.34
C GLY A 65 14.43 -4.95 -1.15
N LEU A 66 14.39 -4.32 0.02
CA LEU A 66 13.48 -3.20 0.29
C LEU A 66 14.08 -1.89 -0.22
N LEU A 67 13.23 -0.94 -0.61
CA LEU A 67 13.65 0.38 -1.06
C LEU A 67 14.57 1.04 -0.04
N ASP A 68 15.73 1.53 -0.49
CA ASP A 68 16.75 2.14 0.36
C ASP A 68 16.43 3.63 0.61
N PRO A 69 16.22 4.06 1.87
CA PRO A 69 15.98 5.46 2.19
C PRO A 69 17.11 6.41 1.75
N PHE A 70 18.37 5.96 1.76
CA PHE A 70 19.50 6.78 1.31
C PHE A 70 19.44 7.03 -0.19
N SER A 71 19.14 5.99 -0.98
CA SER A 71 18.89 6.14 -2.41
C SER A 71 17.76 7.13 -2.67
N VAL A 72 16.63 6.97 -1.98
CA VAL A 72 15.46 7.85 -2.13
C VAL A 72 15.82 9.30 -1.84
N ARG A 73 16.51 9.57 -0.72
CA ARG A 73 16.90 10.94 -0.32
C ARG A 73 17.73 11.64 -1.40
N SER A 74 18.61 10.91 -2.08
CA SER A 74 19.47 11.46 -3.15
C SER A 74 18.72 11.78 -4.46
N LEU A 75 17.56 11.19 -4.68
CA LEU A 75 16.76 11.33 -5.90
C LEU A 75 15.69 12.43 -5.80
N ILE A 76 15.41 12.92 -4.59
CA ILE A 76 14.39 13.95 -4.37
C ILE A 76 14.79 15.27 -5.04
N ASN A 77 13.86 15.82 -5.81
CA ASN A 77 13.99 17.12 -6.48
C ASN A 77 12.64 17.85 -6.50
N GLU A 78 12.60 19.05 -7.11
CA GLU A 78 11.39 19.91 -7.15
C GLU A 78 10.16 19.26 -7.81
N ARG A 79 10.36 18.26 -8.67
CA ARG A 79 9.27 17.52 -9.33
C ARG A 79 8.80 16.32 -8.51
N THR A 80 9.54 15.92 -7.49
CA THR A 80 9.17 14.77 -6.67
C THR A 80 7.89 15.08 -5.88
N LYS A 81 6.82 14.34 -6.18
CA LYS A 81 5.49 14.57 -5.61
C LYS A 81 5.09 13.55 -4.55
N ALA A 82 5.56 12.32 -4.67
CA ALA A 82 5.31 11.24 -3.72
C ALA A 82 6.44 10.22 -3.73
N ILE A 83 6.51 9.41 -2.68
CA ILE A 83 7.37 8.24 -2.58
C ILE A 83 6.45 7.04 -2.39
N VAL A 84 6.62 5.98 -3.19
CA VAL A 84 5.92 4.70 -3.00
C VAL A 84 6.92 3.69 -2.45
N VAL A 85 6.71 3.27 -1.21
CA VAL A 85 7.46 2.17 -0.59
C VAL A 85 6.67 0.88 -0.74
N VAL A 86 7.36 -0.24 -0.98
CA VAL A 86 6.73 -1.55 -1.12
C VAL A 86 7.18 -2.46 0.02
N HIS A 87 6.25 -2.92 0.81
CA HIS A 87 6.50 -3.91 1.86
C HIS A 87 6.58 -5.31 1.23
N TYR A 88 7.67 -5.53 0.48
CA TYR A 88 7.84 -6.70 -0.36
C TYR A 88 7.86 -7.99 0.46
N ALA A 89 7.10 -9.00 0.00
CA ALA A 89 6.96 -10.30 0.66
C ALA A 89 6.55 -10.23 2.16
N GLY A 90 5.92 -9.13 2.59
CA GLY A 90 5.51 -8.89 3.98
C GLY A 90 6.59 -8.28 4.86
N MET A 91 7.80 -8.09 4.35
CA MET A 91 8.86 -7.35 5.05
C MET A 91 8.57 -5.86 5.00
N VAL A 92 8.60 -5.20 6.15
CA VAL A 92 8.28 -3.78 6.26
C VAL A 92 9.52 -2.92 6.01
N CYS A 93 9.40 -1.93 5.13
CA CYS A 93 10.42 -0.90 4.91
C CYS A 93 10.72 -0.14 6.22
N ASP A 94 11.89 0.50 6.29
CA ASP A 94 12.25 1.37 7.42
C ASP A 94 11.38 2.62 7.45
N MET A 95 10.18 2.47 7.99
CA MET A 95 9.20 3.56 8.03
C MET A 95 9.63 4.72 8.92
N GLU A 96 10.57 4.52 9.84
CA GLU A 96 11.12 5.64 10.62
C GLU A 96 11.91 6.59 9.72
N GLU A 97 12.81 6.06 8.89
CA GLU A 97 13.58 6.86 7.94
C GLU A 97 12.68 7.45 6.84
N PHE A 98 11.72 6.69 6.30
CA PHE A 98 10.78 7.23 5.30
C PHE A 98 9.89 8.33 5.87
N ASN A 99 9.48 8.25 7.12
CA ASN A 99 8.73 9.31 7.78
C ASN A 99 9.58 10.56 8.01
N ARG A 100 10.89 10.41 8.31
CA ARG A 100 11.83 11.55 8.37
C ARG A 100 11.96 12.22 7.02
N ILE A 101 12.14 11.45 5.95
CA ILE A 101 12.19 11.98 4.57
C ILE A 101 10.89 12.73 4.23
N ALA A 102 9.74 12.12 4.51
CA ALA A 102 8.44 12.75 4.28
C ALA A 102 8.30 14.10 5.00
N HIS A 103 8.76 14.17 6.24
CA HIS A 103 8.76 15.40 7.04
C HIS A 103 9.72 16.46 6.49
N ASP A 104 10.97 16.08 6.22
CA ASP A 104 12.04 17.00 5.78
C ASP A 104 11.69 17.65 4.43
N PHE A 105 11.18 16.87 3.50
CA PHE A 105 10.89 17.32 2.14
C PHE A 105 9.41 17.67 1.90
N LYS A 106 8.53 17.45 2.87
CA LYS A 106 7.07 17.66 2.77
C LYS A 106 6.45 16.88 1.62
N ILE A 107 6.92 15.66 1.40
CA ILE A 107 6.47 14.75 0.35
C ILE A 107 5.78 13.56 1.01
N PRO A 108 4.53 13.20 0.62
CA PRO A 108 3.84 12.07 1.21
C PRO A 108 4.50 10.74 0.83
N VAL A 109 4.55 9.82 1.79
CA VAL A 109 4.87 8.41 1.56
C VAL A 109 3.57 7.62 1.41
N ILE A 110 3.51 6.79 0.36
CA ILE A 110 2.44 5.84 0.08
C ILE A 110 3.00 4.45 0.30
N GLU A 111 2.37 3.67 1.17
CA GLU A 111 2.76 2.31 1.50
C GLU A 111 1.99 1.31 0.64
N ASP A 112 2.69 0.63 -0.27
CA ASP A 112 2.18 -0.56 -0.94
C ASP A 112 2.37 -1.76 0.00
N ALA A 113 1.31 -2.08 0.73
CA ALA A 113 1.23 -3.19 1.67
C ALA A 113 0.47 -4.39 1.09
N ALA A 114 0.51 -4.58 -0.25
CA ALA A 114 -0.19 -5.67 -0.93
C ALA A 114 0.23 -7.07 -0.44
N HIS A 115 1.39 -7.21 0.18
CA HIS A 115 1.90 -8.45 0.80
C HIS A 115 1.96 -8.39 2.33
N ALA A 116 1.56 -7.29 2.95
CA ALA A 116 1.87 -7.00 4.36
C ALA A 116 0.62 -6.84 5.25
N LEU A 117 -0.52 -7.42 4.86
CA LEU A 117 -1.71 -7.42 5.74
C LEU A 117 -1.43 -8.21 7.02
N GLY A 118 -1.48 -7.53 8.16
CA GLY A 118 -1.16 -8.08 9.47
C GLY A 118 0.28 -7.84 9.92
N ALA A 119 1.16 -7.33 9.05
CA ALA A 119 2.51 -6.91 9.44
C ALA A 119 2.46 -5.70 10.39
N LYS A 120 3.50 -5.58 11.21
CA LYS A 120 3.63 -4.52 12.21
C LYS A 120 4.93 -3.76 12.01
N PHE A 121 4.94 -2.52 12.43
CA PHE A 121 6.13 -1.70 12.60
C PHE A 121 6.07 -1.01 13.96
N ASN A 122 7.09 -1.15 14.80
CA ASN A 122 7.09 -0.67 16.19
C ASN A 122 5.83 -1.10 16.98
N GLY A 123 5.37 -2.33 16.79
CA GLY A 123 4.20 -2.90 17.45
C GLY A 123 2.84 -2.45 16.91
N GLN A 124 2.79 -1.51 15.97
CA GLN A 124 1.57 -1.03 15.35
C GLN A 124 1.34 -1.71 14.00
N LEU A 125 0.09 -2.06 13.69
CA LEU A 125 -0.26 -2.62 12.39
C LEU A 125 0.00 -1.60 11.27
N ILE A 126 0.60 -2.09 10.18
CA ILE A 126 0.73 -1.30 8.95
C ILE A 126 -0.66 -0.83 8.50
N GLY A 127 -0.77 0.44 8.10
CA GLY A 127 -2.04 1.09 7.72
C GLY A 127 -2.80 1.73 8.88
N SER A 128 -2.35 1.58 10.15
CA SER A 128 -3.02 2.21 11.29
C SER A 128 -2.85 3.73 11.34
N ASN A 129 -1.67 4.24 10.97
CA ASN A 129 -1.30 5.65 11.18
C ASN A 129 -0.66 6.34 9.96
N SER A 130 -0.46 5.65 8.86
CA SER A 130 0.15 6.23 7.67
C SER A 130 -0.80 7.14 6.90
N PRO A 131 -0.28 8.14 6.17
CA PRO A 131 -1.11 8.97 5.31
C PRO A 131 -1.87 8.18 4.26
N TYR A 132 -1.22 7.20 3.62
CA TYR A 132 -1.80 6.34 2.60
C TYR A 132 -1.18 4.96 2.66
N THR A 133 -1.99 3.93 2.91
CA THR A 133 -1.56 2.52 2.85
C THR A 133 -2.57 1.72 2.06
N LEU A 134 -2.11 1.00 1.06
CA LEU A 134 -2.97 0.12 0.28
C LEU A 134 -2.72 -1.35 0.61
N PHE A 135 -3.77 -2.15 0.47
CA PHE A 135 -3.74 -3.60 0.60
C PHE A 135 -4.42 -4.26 -0.59
N SER A 136 -3.90 -5.40 -1.02
CA SER A 136 -4.50 -6.24 -2.05
C SER A 136 -5.15 -7.47 -1.45
N LEU A 137 -6.30 -7.85 -2.00
CA LEU A 137 -7.03 -9.07 -1.69
C LEU A 137 -7.19 -9.95 -2.95
N GLN A 138 -6.27 -9.81 -3.90
CA GLN A 138 -6.23 -10.59 -5.13
C GLN A 138 -5.97 -12.07 -4.81
N ALA A 139 -6.30 -12.99 -5.71
CA ALA A 139 -6.36 -14.43 -5.50
C ALA A 139 -5.11 -15.07 -4.85
N ILE A 140 -3.91 -14.53 -5.12
CA ILE A 140 -2.66 -15.07 -4.56
C ILE A 140 -2.30 -14.55 -3.16
N LYS A 141 -3.09 -13.59 -2.62
CA LYS A 141 -2.80 -13.02 -1.30
C LYS A 141 -3.28 -13.95 -0.18
N HIS A 142 -2.66 -13.84 0.98
CA HIS A 142 -3.00 -14.68 2.15
C HIS A 142 -4.44 -14.47 2.68
N VAL A 143 -5.06 -13.33 2.39
CA VAL A 143 -6.51 -13.13 2.47
C VAL A 143 -6.98 -12.72 1.08
N THR A 144 -7.91 -13.46 0.52
CA THR A 144 -8.40 -13.20 -0.84
C THR A 144 -9.89 -12.98 -0.92
N THR A 145 -10.29 -12.13 -1.85
CA THR A 145 -11.67 -11.94 -2.27
C THR A 145 -11.87 -12.26 -3.75
N VAL A 146 -10.99 -13.11 -4.31
CA VAL A 146 -10.78 -13.39 -5.74
C VAL A 146 -10.07 -12.22 -6.40
N ASP A 147 -10.65 -11.04 -6.36
CA ASP A 147 -10.05 -9.74 -6.60
C ASP A 147 -10.61 -8.74 -5.59
N GLY A 148 -9.81 -7.77 -5.19
CA GLY A 148 -10.19 -6.80 -4.19
C GLY A 148 -9.00 -6.06 -3.61
N GLY A 149 -9.31 -5.05 -2.81
CA GLY A 149 -8.33 -4.29 -2.07
C GLY A 149 -8.98 -3.29 -1.12
N PHE A 150 -8.17 -2.60 -0.37
CA PHE A 150 -8.63 -1.46 0.41
C PHE A 150 -7.51 -0.44 0.61
N LEU A 151 -7.93 0.80 0.78
CA LEU A 151 -7.07 1.94 1.05
C LEU A 151 -7.34 2.44 2.47
N CYS A 152 -6.30 2.58 3.28
CA CYS A 152 -6.29 3.31 4.52
C CYS A 152 -5.73 4.71 4.28
N VAL A 153 -6.41 5.74 4.78
CA VAL A 153 -5.95 7.12 4.69
C VAL A 153 -5.82 7.75 6.08
N GLY A 154 -4.99 8.79 6.18
CA GLY A 154 -4.62 9.36 7.48
C GLY A 154 -5.64 10.31 8.10
N ASN A 155 -6.67 10.74 7.34
CA ASN A 155 -7.60 11.75 7.84
C ASN A 155 -8.98 11.71 7.15
N GLN A 156 -9.97 12.34 7.77
CA GLN A 156 -11.35 12.40 7.30
C GLN A 156 -11.50 13.06 5.93
N LYS A 157 -10.76 14.13 5.66
CA LYS A 157 -10.85 14.88 4.39
C LYS A 157 -10.46 13.99 3.19
N ASP A 158 -9.34 13.28 3.31
CA ASP A 158 -8.89 12.36 2.26
C ASP A 158 -9.83 11.16 2.12
N TYR A 159 -10.40 10.68 3.23
CA TYR A 159 -11.40 9.62 3.20
C TYR A 159 -12.67 10.02 2.43
N GLU A 160 -13.19 11.21 2.67
CA GLU A 160 -14.35 11.73 1.94
C GLU A 160 -14.04 11.91 0.47
N LYS A 161 -12.89 12.50 0.13
CA LYS A 161 -12.43 12.64 -1.25
C LYS A 161 -12.26 11.28 -1.93
N ALA A 162 -11.67 10.30 -1.24
CA ALA A 162 -11.53 8.94 -1.75
C ALA A 162 -12.89 8.28 -2.01
N ARG A 163 -13.88 8.49 -1.13
CA ARG A 163 -15.24 7.97 -1.32
C ARG A 163 -15.90 8.48 -2.61
N LEU A 164 -15.75 9.76 -2.90
CA LEU A 164 -16.26 10.36 -4.15
C LEU A 164 -15.50 9.81 -5.36
N LYS A 165 -14.17 9.87 -5.34
CA LYS A 165 -13.32 9.38 -6.44
C LYS A 165 -13.54 7.88 -6.74
N ARG A 166 -13.76 7.06 -5.72
CA ARG A 166 -14.07 5.62 -5.87
C ARG A 166 -15.36 5.37 -6.67
N TRP A 167 -16.27 6.33 -6.74
CA TRP A 167 -17.56 6.16 -7.38
C TRP A 167 -17.93 7.36 -8.27
N PHE A 168 -17.25 7.51 -9.40
CA PHE A 168 -17.54 8.49 -10.44
C PHE A 168 -17.58 9.97 -9.99
N GLY A 169 -17.02 10.32 -8.83
CA GLY A 169 -17.15 11.65 -8.24
C GLY A 169 -18.50 11.90 -7.55
N LEU A 170 -19.33 10.87 -7.41
CA LEU A 170 -20.69 10.96 -6.86
C LEU A 170 -20.74 10.62 -5.38
N ASP A 171 -21.48 11.41 -4.62
CA ASP A 171 -21.86 11.06 -3.24
C ASP A 171 -23.09 10.14 -3.25
N LYS A 172 -22.88 8.86 -2.89
CA LYS A 172 -23.95 7.86 -2.84
C LYS A 172 -25.00 8.11 -1.75
N THR A 173 -24.77 9.04 -0.84
CA THR A 173 -25.75 9.41 0.20
C THR A 173 -26.76 10.42 -0.31
N LYS A 174 -26.51 11.02 -1.46
CA LYS A 174 -27.38 12.00 -2.13
C LYS A 174 -28.12 11.37 -3.29
N SER A 175 -29.26 11.93 -3.65
CA SER A 175 -29.93 11.60 -4.90
C SER A 175 -29.08 12.04 -6.12
N ARG A 176 -29.35 11.48 -7.29
CA ARG A 176 -28.63 11.86 -8.51
C ARG A 176 -28.83 13.32 -8.90
N LEU A 177 -29.98 13.89 -8.57
CA LEU A 177 -30.31 15.29 -8.86
C LEU A 177 -29.59 16.28 -7.94
N GLU A 178 -29.17 15.82 -6.75
CA GLU A 178 -28.45 16.63 -5.78
C GLU A 178 -26.93 16.51 -5.88
N ASN A 179 -26.46 15.58 -6.72
CA ASN A 179 -25.04 15.40 -6.94
C ASN A 179 -24.49 16.41 -7.92
N ASP A 180 -23.41 17.08 -7.51
CA ASP A 180 -22.59 17.94 -8.35
C ASP A 180 -21.18 17.35 -8.43
N ILE A 181 -20.77 16.94 -9.65
CA ILE A 181 -19.48 16.30 -9.88
C ILE A 181 -18.41 17.37 -10.02
N GLN A 182 -17.60 17.56 -8.99
CA GLN A 182 -16.52 18.54 -8.97
C GLN A 182 -15.20 17.98 -9.54
N GLU A 183 -14.99 16.67 -9.43
CA GLU A 183 -13.76 16.00 -9.87
C GLU A 183 -14.08 14.66 -10.55
N VAL A 184 -13.22 14.26 -11.48
CA VAL A 184 -13.31 12.93 -12.11
C VAL A 184 -13.15 11.85 -11.05
N GLY A 185 -14.05 10.86 -11.09
CA GLY A 185 -13.99 9.66 -10.29
C GLY A 185 -14.09 8.41 -11.16
N PHE A 186 -13.90 7.25 -10.52
CA PHE A 186 -13.73 5.95 -11.17
C PHE A 186 -14.74 4.93 -10.63
N LYS A 187 -14.89 3.81 -11.32
CA LYS A 187 -15.70 2.69 -10.83
C LYS A 187 -14.84 1.71 -10.03
N TYR A 188 -14.30 2.15 -8.93
CA TYR A 188 -13.39 1.38 -8.07
C TYR A 188 -14.06 0.77 -6.83
N GLY A 189 -15.36 0.89 -6.70
CA GLY A 189 -16.09 0.36 -5.55
C GLY A 189 -16.17 -1.17 -5.54
N MET A 190 -15.74 -1.81 -4.45
CA MET A 190 -15.93 -3.23 -4.22
C MET A 190 -17.43 -3.57 -4.23
N ASN A 191 -17.81 -4.69 -4.86
CA ASN A 191 -19.17 -5.20 -4.84
C ASN A 191 -19.46 -6.05 -3.58
N ASN A 192 -20.74 -6.30 -3.29
CA ASN A 192 -21.13 -7.00 -2.07
C ASN A 192 -20.73 -8.49 -2.06
N VAL A 193 -20.64 -9.15 -3.21
CA VAL A 193 -20.21 -10.55 -3.29
C VAL A 193 -18.76 -10.66 -2.84
N THR A 194 -17.87 -9.85 -3.45
CA THR A 194 -16.47 -9.73 -3.09
C THR A 194 -16.29 -9.36 -1.60
N ALA A 195 -17.06 -8.37 -1.11
CA ALA A 195 -17.00 -7.97 0.30
C ALA A 195 -17.41 -9.11 1.25
N THR A 196 -18.42 -9.92 0.90
CA THR A 196 -18.88 -11.05 1.71
C THR A 196 -17.79 -12.12 1.81
N ILE A 197 -17.13 -12.46 0.70
CA ILE A 197 -15.98 -13.38 0.70
C ILE A 197 -14.90 -12.87 1.66
N GLY A 198 -14.55 -11.58 1.57
CA GLY A 198 -13.56 -10.95 2.43
C GLY A 198 -13.90 -11.03 3.91
N LEU A 199 -15.16 -10.77 4.28
CA LEU A 199 -15.61 -10.89 5.66
C LEU A 199 -15.49 -12.32 6.21
N VAL A 200 -15.69 -13.32 5.39
CA VAL A 200 -15.48 -14.74 5.77
C VAL A 200 -13.99 -15.02 5.92
N GLN A 201 -13.16 -14.63 4.95
CA GLN A 201 -11.70 -14.85 4.97
C GLN A 201 -11.03 -14.19 6.17
N MET A 202 -11.45 -12.98 6.53
CA MET A 202 -10.91 -12.26 7.69
C MET A 202 -11.10 -12.99 9.04
N ARG A 203 -12.03 -13.95 9.14
CA ARG A 203 -12.19 -14.76 10.36
C ARG A 203 -11.03 -15.73 10.58
N TYR A 204 -10.33 -16.08 9.52
CA TYR A 204 -9.22 -17.05 9.52
C TYR A 204 -7.86 -16.36 9.39
N LEU A 205 -7.82 -15.03 9.37
CA LEU A 205 -6.60 -14.26 9.11
C LEU A 205 -5.46 -14.63 10.07
N GLU A 206 -5.72 -14.71 11.37
CA GLU A 206 -4.69 -15.03 12.38
C GLU A 206 -4.11 -16.44 12.17
N GLU A 207 -4.97 -17.42 11.87
CA GLU A 207 -4.55 -18.79 11.55
C GLU A 207 -3.67 -18.82 10.29
N VAL A 208 -4.11 -18.13 9.24
CA VAL A 208 -3.39 -18.07 7.96
C VAL A 208 -2.03 -17.39 8.15
N LEU A 209 -1.97 -16.25 8.84
CA LEU A 209 -0.71 -15.57 9.14
C LEU A 209 0.22 -16.44 9.96
N GLY A 210 -0.30 -17.16 10.98
CA GLY A 210 0.48 -18.08 11.78
C GLY A 210 1.14 -19.18 10.94
N ARG A 211 0.45 -19.72 9.94
CA ARG A 211 1.00 -20.70 9.00
C ARG A 211 2.10 -20.12 8.12
N PHE A 212 1.91 -18.92 7.55
CA PHE A 212 2.94 -18.25 6.75
C PHE A 212 4.21 -17.97 7.58
N ILE A 213 4.05 -17.43 8.80
CA ILE A 213 5.16 -17.15 9.71
C ILE A 213 5.90 -18.46 10.10
N SER A 214 5.16 -19.54 10.40
CA SER A 214 5.74 -20.84 10.72
C SER A 214 6.54 -21.40 9.55
N ASN A 215 6.01 -21.30 8.32
CA ASN A 215 6.71 -21.73 7.12
C ASN A 215 8.00 -20.92 6.89
N GLY A 216 7.94 -19.59 7.05
CA GLY A 216 9.13 -18.73 6.94
C GLY A 216 10.23 -19.16 7.92
N LYS A 217 9.90 -19.32 9.20
CA LYS A 217 10.84 -19.81 10.22
C LYS A 217 11.42 -21.18 9.90
N TYR A 218 10.60 -22.07 9.35
CA TYR A 218 11.06 -23.40 8.92
C TYR A 218 12.13 -23.28 7.82
N TYR A 219 11.90 -22.43 6.82
CA TYR A 219 12.90 -22.18 5.77
C TYR A 219 14.17 -21.56 6.34
N ASP A 220 14.08 -20.56 7.20
CA ASP A 220 15.24 -19.92 7.82
C ASP A 220 16.10 -20.94 8.57
N GLU A 221 15.48 -21.83 9.36
CA GLU A 221 16.19 -22.86 10.12
C GLU A 221 16.94 -23.85 9.22
N HIS A 222 16.36 -24.24 8.09
CA HIS A 222 16.93 -25.24 7.21
C HIS A 222 17.93 -24.67 6.19
N LEU A 223 17.80 -23.40 5.83
CA LEU A 223 18.64 -22.75 4.82
C LEU A 223 19.88 -22.07 5.42
N LYS A 224 19.86 -21.66 6.68
CA LYS A 224 20.93 -20.85 7.32
C LYS A 224 22.33 -21.46 7.27
N ASN A 225 22.43 -22.77 7.11
CA ASN A 225 23.73 -23.49 7.11
C ASN A 225 24.10 -24.01 5.71
N ILE A 226 23.35 -23.66 4.68
CA ILE A 226 23.65 -24.10 3.31
C ILE A 226 24.67 -23.15 2.69
N SER A 227 25.80 -23.68 2.23
CA SER A 227 26.85 -22.90 1.58
C SER A 227 26.31 -22.19 0.34
N GLY A 228 26.59 -20.89 0.22
CA GLY A 228 26.12 -20.04 -0.89
C GLY A 228 24.68 -19.52 -0.74
N VAL A 229 24.04 -19.76 0.40
CA VAL A 229 22.73 -19.18 0.75
C VAL A 229 22.92 -18.13 1.83
N GLU A 230 22.48 -16.92 1.57
CA GLU A 230 22.35 -15.85 2.56
C GLU A 230 20.87 -15.62 2.85
N LEU A 231 20.50 -15.60 4.13
CA LEU A 231 19.14 -15.31 4.53
C LEU A 231 18.88 -13.80 4.50
N VAL A 232 17.65 -13.45 4.22
CA VAL A 232 17.19 -12.06 4.22
C VAL A 232 17.28 -11.47 5.63
N GLU A 233 17.74 -10.24 5.75
CA GLU A 233 17.74 -9.51 7.02
C GLU A 233 16.36 -8.91 7.30
N TYR A 234 15.73 -9.36 8.36
CA TYR A 234 14.48 -8.75 8.86
C TYR A 234 14.76 -7.47 9.64
N SER A 235 13.89 -6.47 9.51
CA SER A 235 13.95 -5.28 10.36
C SER A 235 13.71 -5.64 11.83
N LYS A 236 14.46 -5.02 12.73
CA LYS A 236 14.30 -5.23 14.18
C LYS A 236 12.97 -4.70 14.72
N ASN A 237 12.28 -3.86 13.95
CA ASN A 237 11.06 -3.17 14.33
C ASN A 237 9.78 -3.84 13.79
N THR A 238 9.89 -5.02 13.16
CA THR A 238 8.79 -5.75 12.51
C THR A 238 8.50 -7.08 13.19
#